data_3731736ef1f0a449bedd9ed0ccec472a
#
_entry.id   3731736ef1f0a449bedd9ed0ccec472a
#
_cell.length_a   1.000
_cell.length_b   1.000
_cell.length_c   1.000
_cell.angle_alpha   90.00
_cell.angle_beta   90.00
_cell.angle_gamma   90.00
#
_symmetry.space_group_name_H-M   'P 1'
#
loop_
_entity.id
_entity.type
_entity.pdbx_description
1 polymer ?
#
loop_
_entity_poly.entity_id
_entity_poly.type
_entity_poly.pdbx_seq_one_letter_code
_entity_poly.pdbx_strand_id
1 'polypeptide(L)'
;MNVSYDFSDKVAVVTGAASGIGRGIATALARSGARVALLDINLEQAEEAAKECEALAFHADITSSDDLNAARDGVLEAFGTVHFLISHAGVATVPGLKVNPFTPPIQNLPIEHWKTLYDYNLFGAVRVVHAFLDILKANHDGRLLFTSSVAAYKAGSKKPHYHSSKMALISFAKSMAQECGPYNINVNVVNPGFVYTNIYKNLINVVQNPAWGPAYKDCKTSEEALNVMARSQGALLQRAQTVEDVAQAFLWLCSDGAREITGQVINVDSGYIV
;
A
#
# COMPACT_ATOMS: atom_id res chain seq x y z
N MET A 1 -16.53 -17.33 -10.95
CA MET A 1 -16.24 -18.09 -9.71
C MET A 1 -15.82 -17.04 -8.68
N ASN A 2 -16.57 -16.89 -7.59
CA ASN A 2 -16.17 -15.96 -6.52
C ASN A 2 -15.29 -16.76 -5.55
N VAL A 3 -14.08 -16.27 -5.28
CA VAL A 3 -13.22 -16.81 -4.23
C VAL A 3 -13.68 -16.17 -2.91
N SER A 4 -13.98 -17.00 -1.90
CA SER A 4 -14.25 -16.53 -0.54
C SER A 4 -13.10 -16.92 0.37
N TYR A 5 -12.73 -16.04 1.28
CA TYR A 5 -11.75 -16.29 2.32
C TYR A 5 -12.45 -16.24 3.68
N ASP A 6 -11.99 -17.06 4.63
CA ASP A 6 -12.43 -17.03 6.01
C ASP A 6 -11.24 -16.76 6.92
N PHE A 7 -11.27 -15.62 7.61
CA PHE A 7 -10.24 -15.16 8.54
C PHE A 7 -10.81 -14.91 9.94
N SER A 8 -11.86 -15.62 10.32
CA SER A 8 -12.63 -15.39 11.57
C SER A 8 -11.76 -15.40 12.83
N ASP A 9 -10.69 -16.19 12.86
CA ASP A 9 -9.77 -16.29 14.00
C ASP A 9 -8.52 -15.42 13.86
N LYS A 10 -8.44 -14.56 12.84
CA LYS A 10 -7.26 -13.78 12.53
C LYS A 10 -7.42 -12.31 12.95
N VAL A 11 -6.30 -11.72 13.35
CA VAL A 11 -6.18 -10.29 13.63
C VAL A 11 -5.25 -9.67 12.58
N ALA A 12 -5.70 -8.59 11.96
CA ALA A 12 -4.94 -7.86 10.95
C ALA A 12 -4.67 -6.41 11.39
N VAL A 13 -3.46 -5.94 11.12
CA VAL A 13 -3.06 -4.54 11.24
C VAL A 13 -2.78 -3.99 9.86
N VAL A 14 -3.38 -2.87 9.50
CA VAL A 14 -3.17 -2.20 8.21
C VAL A 14 -2.77 -0.75 8.45
N THR A 15 -1.58 -0.34 8.00
CA THR A 15 -1.14 1.05 8.06
C THR A 15 -1.58 1.84 6.83
N GLY A 16 -1.88 3.15 6.99
CA GLY A 16 -2.43 3.98 5.91
C GLY A 16 -3.85 3.57 5.52
N ALA A 17 -4.64 3.15 6.51
CA ALA A 17 -5.93 2.49 6.29
C ALA A 17 -7.14 3.44 6.26
N ALA A 18 -6.95 4.75 6.46
CA ALA A 18 -8.05 5.72 6.41
C ALA A 18 -8.64 5.89 5.00
N SER A 19 -7.88 5.60 3.94
CA SER A 19 -8.34 5.87 2.57
C SER A 19 -7.71 4.94 1.51
N GLY A 20 -8.24 5.00 0.28
CA GLY A 20 -7.65 4.38 -0.91
C GLY A 20 -7.42 2.88 -0.77
N ILE A 21 -6.24 2.42 -1.18
CA ILE A 21 -5.89 0.99 -1.18
C ILE A 21 -5.86 0.43 0.24
N GLY A 22 -5.29 1.16 1.23
CA GLY A 22 -5.22 0.69 2.62
C GLY A 22 -6.60 0.44 3.21
N ARG A 23 -7.55 1.36 3.02
CA ARG A 23 -8.96 1.18 3.42
C ARG A 23 -9.60 -0.01 2.71
N GLY A 24 -9.34 -0.17 1.41
CA GLY A 24 -9.87 -1.32 0.67
C GLY A 24 -9.35 -2.65 1.18
N ILE A 25 -8.06 -2.74 1.53
CA ILE A 25 -7.46 -3.93 2.14
C ILE A 25 -8.11 -4.22 3.50
N ALA A 26 -8.20 -3.20 4.38
CA ALA A 26 -8.81 -3.33 5.70
C ALA A 26 -10.26 -3.81 5.61
N THR A 27 -11.07 -3.18 4.75
CA THR A 27 -12.47 -3.56 4.50
C THR A 27 -12.60 -4.99 3.96
N ALA A 28 -11.72 -5.39 3.04
CA ALA A 28 -11.75 -6.73 2.47
C ALA A 28 -11.39 -7.81 3.50
N LEU A 29 -10.39 -7.56 4.36
CA LEU A 29 -10.03 -8.44 5.47
C LEU A 29 -11.17 -8.58 6.49
N ALA A 30 -11.78 -7.45 6.88
CA ALA A 30 -12.90 -7.45 7.82
C ALA A 30 -14.12 -8.21 7.26
N ARG A 31 -14.49 -7.98 5.99
CA ARG A 31 -15.55 -8.75 5.30
C ARG A 31 -15.23 -10.24 5.17
N SER A 32 -13.98 -10.62 5.26
CA SER A 32 -13.53 -12.01 5.30
C SER A 32 -13.43 -12.56 6.73
N GLY A 33 -13.96 -11.86 7.75
CA GLY A 33 -14.06 -12.31 9.12
C GLY A 33 -12.89 -11.90 10.03
N ALA A 34 -11.83 -11.26 9.52
CA ALA A 34 -10.72 -10.82 10.37
C ALA A 34 -11.13 -9.66 11.30
N ARG A 35 -10.60 -9.66 12.53
CA ARG A 35 -10.60 -8.46 13.38
C ARG A 35 -9.50 -7.53 12.90
N VAL A 36 -9.86 -6.30 12.53
CA VAL A 36 -8.92 -5.39 11.85
C VAL A 36 -8.64 -4.14 12.68
N ALA A 37 -7.35 -3.79 12.81
CA ALA A 37 -6.89 -2.50 13.31
C ALA A 37 -6.47 -1.62 12.12
N LEU A 38 -7.12 -0.48 11.97
CA LEU A 38 -6.78 0.56 11.00
C LEU A 38 -5.82 1.55 11.66
N LEU A 39 -4.59 1.62 11.19
CA LEU A 39 -3.59 2.57 11.65
C LEU A 39 -3.44 3.70 10.62
N ASP A 40 -3.64 4.95 11.02
CA ASP A 40 -3.46 6.10 10.14
C ASP A 40 -3.08 7.36 10.93
N ILE A 41 -2.39 8.29 10.29
CA ILE A 41 -2.10 9.60 10.86
C ILE A 41 -3.37 10.45 11.00
N ASN A 42 -4.37 10.21 10.15
CA ASN A 42 -5.69 10.84 10.22
C ASN A 42 -6.67 9.92 10.98
N LEU A 43 -6.66 10.01 12.30
CA LEU A 43 -7.51 9.17 13.16
C LEU A 43 -9.00 9.33 12.84
N GLU A 44 -9.49 10.56 12.65
CA GLU A 44 -10.91 10.82 12.37
C GLU A 44 -11.38 10.07 11.11
N GLN A 45 -10.60 10.15 10.03
CA GLN A 45 -10.92 9.44 8.79
C GLN A 45 -10.76 7.91 8.94
N ALA A 46 -9.81 7.45 9.77
CA ALA A 46 -9.67 6.03 10.07
C ALA A 46 -10.85 5.49 10.88
N GLU A 47 -11.37 6.26 11.83
CA GLU A 47 -12.58 5.91 12.60
C GLU A 47 -13.83 5.83 11.71
N GLU A 48 -13.98 6.74 10.75
CA GLU A 48 -15.05 6.67 9.75
C GLU A 48 -14.94 5.37 8.92
N ALA A 49 -13.75 5.06 8.44
CA ALA A 49 -13.50 3.84 7.67
C ALA A 49 -13.74 2.56 8.53
N ALA A 50 -13.33 2.58 9.79
CA ALA A 50 -13.51 1.47 10.72
C ALA A 50 -14.98 1.16 11.00
N LYS A 51 -15.84 2.18 11.14
CA LYS A 51 -17.30 2.01 11.32
C LYS A 51 -17.96 1.25 10.18
N GLU A 52 -17.46 1.41 8.95
CA GLU A 52 -18.04 0.75 7.76
C GLU A 52 -17.74 -0.76 7.71
N CYS A 53 -16.75 -1.24 8.46
CA CYS A 53 -16.32 -2.63 8.43
C CYS A 53 -16.16 -3.25 9.83
N GLU A 54 -16.77 -2.63 10.87
CA GLU A 54 -16.74 -3.11 12.25
C GLU A 54 -15.32 -3.35 12.80
N ALA A 55 -14.39 -2.46 12.43
CA ALA A 55 -12.99 -2.52 12.82
C ALA A 55 -12.67 -1.47 13.90
N LEU A 56 -11.44 -1.46 14.41
CA LEU A 56 -10.92 -0.44 15.31
C LEU A 56 -9.90 0.44 14.62
N ALA A 57 -9.91 1.73 14.95
CA ALA A 57 -8.95 2.71 14.45
C ALA A 57 -7.97 3.16 15.53
N PHE A 58 -6.71 3.35 15.17
CA PHE A 58 -5.65 3.85 16.03
C PHE A 58 -4.87 4.93 15.30
N HIS A 59 -4.52 6.00 16.00
CA HIS A 59 -3.59 6.99 15.47
C HIS A 59 -2.20 6.40 15.33
N ALA A 60 -1.56 6.60 14.16
CA ALA A 60 -0.18 6.20 13.95
C ALA A 60 0.48 7.02 12.82
N ASP A 61 1.46 7.82 13.18
CA ASP A 61 2.42 8.37 12.22
C ASP A 61 3.56 7.36 12.04
N ILE A 62 3.71 6.80 10.85
CA ILE A 62 4.77 5.84 10.55
C ILE A 62 6.19 6.44 10.62
N THR A 63 6.33 7.75 10.71
CA THR A 63 7.61 8.41 10.93
C THR A 63 7.96 8.54 12.41
N SER A 64 7.04 8.20 13.32
CA SER A 64 7.18 8.21 14.77
C SER A 64 7.16 6.80 15.35
N SER A 65 8.26 6.38 15.98
CA SER A 65 8.29 5.11 16.70
C SER A 65 7.39 5.08 17.93
N ASP A 66 7.23 6.23 18.59
CA ASP A 66 6.38 6.36 19.79
C ASP A 66 4.90 6.16 19.42
N ASP A 67 4.43 6.76 18.34
CA ASP A 67 3.07 6.57 17.83
C ASP A 67 2.80 5.11 17.48
N LEU A 68 3.75 4.46 16.77
CA LEU A 68 3.62 3.06 16.42
C LEU A 68 3.62 2.13 17.64
N ASN A 69 4.42 2.43 18.65
CA ASN A 69 4.41 1.68 19.91
C ASN A 69 3.08 1.86 20.66
N ALA A 70 2.55 3.09 20.75
CA ALA A 70 1.25 3.35 21.35
C ALA A 70 0.12 2.64 20.60
N ALA A 71 0.13 2.68 19.26
CA ALA A 71 -0.84 1.97 18.44
C ALA A 71 -0.75 0.45 18.64
N ARG A 72 0.48 -0.12 18.67
CA ARG A 72 0.70 -1.54 18.98
C ARG A 72 0.10 -1.92 20.34
N ASP A 73 0.35 -1.15 21.37
CA ASP A 73 -0.14 -1.44 22.72
C ASP A 73 -1.67 -1.42 22.76
N GLY A 74 -2.31 -0.44 22.10
CA GLY A 74 -3.77 -0.40 21.93
C GLY A 74 -4.32 -1.60 21.14
N VAL A 75 -3.64 -2.03 20.09
CA VAL A 75 -4.01 -3.24 19.31
C VAL A 75 -3.91 -4.48 20.19
N LEU A 76 -2.86 -4.62 21.00
CA LEU A 76 -2.69 -5.76 21.89
C LEU A 76 -3.72 -5.75 23.03
N GLU A 77 -4.07 -4.60 23.57
CA GLU A 77 -5.15 -4.47 24.57
C GLU A 77 -6.50 -4.92 23.99
N ALA A 78 -6.81 -4.53 22.73
CA ALA A 78 -8.08 -4.82 22.09
C ALA A 78 -8.17 -6.25 21.56
N PHE A 79 -7.10 -6.79 21.00
CA PHE A 79 -7.13 -8.05 20.25
C PHE A 79 -6.23 -9.16 20.78
N GLY A 80 -5.26 -8.84 21.65
CA GLY A 80 -4.34 -9.79 22.28
C GLY A 80 -3.20 -10.28 21.38
N THR A 81 -3.28 -10.12 20.07
CA THR A 81 -2.32 -10.66 19.10
C THR A 81 -2.42 -9.97 17.74
N VAL A 82 -1.50 -10.30 16.79
CA VAL A 82 -1.54 -9.89 15.37
C VAL A 82 -1.08 -11.05 14.51
N HIS A 83 -1.87 -11.46 13.53
CA HIS A 83 -1.55 -12.50 12.55
C HIS A 83 -1.10 -11.93 11.20
N PHE A 84 -1.76 -10.85 10.75
CA PHE A 84 -1.46 -10.21 9.47
C PHE A 84 -1.00 -8.77 9.71
N LEU A 85 0.22 -8.45 9.29
CA LEU A 85 0.77 -7.09 9.34
C LEU A 85 0.92 -6.58 7.92
N ILE A 86 0.11 -5.59 7.56
CA ILE A 86 0.12 -4.97 6.24
C ILE A 86 0.72 -3.56 6.36
N SER A 87 2.00 -3.44 6.01
CA SER A 87 2.72 -2.16 5.91
C SER A 87 2.42 -1.52 4.55
N HIS A 88 1.32 -0.77 4.50
CA HIS A 88 0.83 -0.11 3.29
C HIS A 88 1.17 1.38 3.25
N ALA A 89 1.15 2.08 4.40
CA ALA A 89 1.38 3.52 4.46
C ALA A 89 2.63 3.96 3.70
N GLY A 90 2.51 5.06 2.98
CA GLY A 90 3.60 5.65 2.21
C GLY A 90 3.10 6.78 1.32
N VAL A 91 4.02 7.51 0.71
CA VAL A 91 3.71 8.70 -0.09
C VAL A 91 4.37 8.66 -1.47
N ALA A 92 3.69 9.20 -2.48
CA ALA A 92 4.22 9.32 -3.84
C ALA A 92 4.87 10.69 -4.12
N THR A 93 4.67 11.63 -3.21
CA THR A 93 5.22 13.01 -3.25
C THR A 93 5.48 13.46 -1.83
N VAL A 94 6.33 14.48 -1.66
CA VAL A 94 6.55 15.10 -0.35
C VAL A 94 5.24 15.67 0.17
N PRO A 95 4.82 15.33 1.39
CA PRO A 95 3.60 15.87 2.01
C PRO A 95 3.62 17.40 2.02
N GLY A 96 2.45 18.01 1.76
CA GLY A 96 2.30 19.47 1.74
C GLY A 96 2.77 20.15 0.44
N LEU A 97 3.52 19.47 -0.43
CA LEU A 97 3.84 20.03 -1.74
C LEU A 97 2.71 19.80 -2.74
N LYS A 98 2.34 20.86 -3.46
CA LYS A 98 1.43 20.72 -4.60
C LYS A 98 2.06 19.77 -5.62
N VAL A 99 1.28 18.79 -6.10
CA VAL A 99 1.72 17.90 -7.17
C VAL A 99 2.06 18.74 -8.38
N ASN A 100 3.35 18.91 -8.65
CA ASN A 100 3.82 19.54 -9.88
C ASN A 100 4.00 18.42 -10.92
N PRO A 101 3.29 18.45 -12.06
CA PRO A 101 3.49 17.48 -13.14
C PRO A 101 4.91 17.57 -13.73
N PHE A 102 5.60 18.68 -13.51
CA PHE A 102 6.99 18.93 -13.94
C PHE A 102 7.92 18.73 -12.75
N THR A 103 8.35 17.48 -12.50
CA THR A 103 9.47 17.24 -11.59
C THR A 103 10.72 17.91 -12.17
N PRO A 104 11.44 18.72 -11.39
CA PRO A 104 12.65 19.37 -11.88
C PRO A 104 13.70 18.33 -12.28
N PRO A 105 14.66 18.68 -13.15
CA PRO A 105 15.83 17.86 -13.43
C PRO A 105 16.52 17.45 -12.12
N ILE A 106 17.17 16.28 -12.11
CA ILE A 106 17.71 15.68 -10.88
C ILE A 106 18.66 16.60 -10.12
N GLN A 107 19.45 17.39 -10.82
CA GLN A 107 20.38 18.36 -10.20
C GLN A 107 19.67 19.46 -9.40
N ASN A 108 18.38 19.69 -9.66
CA ASN A 108 17.57 20.70 -9.00
C ASN A 108 16.55 20.07 -8.03
N LEU A 109 16.57 18.75 -7.86
CA LEU A 109 15.69 18.06 -6.94
C LEU A 109 16.31 18.10 -5.53
N PRO A 110 15.69 18.81 -4.56
CA PRO A 110 16.27 18.98 -3.23
C PRO A 110 16.53 17.63 -2.54
N ILE A 111 17.67 17.52 -1.87
CA ILE A 111 18.03 16.30 -1.12
C ILE A 111 17.02 16.00 0.00
N GLU A 112 16.39 17.04 0.57
CA GLU A 112 15.37 16.88 1.60
C GLU A 112 14.12 16.16 1.09
N HIS A 113 13.80 16.28 -0.21
CA HIS A 113 12.72 15.49 -0.82
C HIS A 113 13.06 13.98 -0.84
N TRP A 114 14.34 13.65 -1.07
CA TRP A 114 14.83 12.26 -0.98
C TRP A 114 14.70 11.73 0.45
N LYS A 115 15.21 12.47 1.43
CA LYS A 115 15.12 12.09 2.84
C LYS A 115 13.67 11.85 3.25
N THR A 116 12.77 12.77 2.90
CA THR A 116 11.35 12.63 3.21
C THR A 116 10.74 11.38 2.59
N LEU A 117 10.96 11.15 1.27
CA LEU A 117 10.38 9.98 0.61
C LEU A 117 10.92 8.65 1.17
N TYR A 118 12.20 8.60 1.54
CA TYR A 118 12.79 7.44 2.17
C TYR A 118 12.31 7.26 3.61
N ASP A 119 12.11 8.35 4.35
CA ASP A 119 11.59 8.28 5.71
C ASP A 119 10.18 7.69 5.76
N TYR A 120 9.28 8.13 4.87
CA TYR A 120 7.95 7.54 4.75
C TYR A 120 7.96 6.13 4.16
N ASN A 121 8.59 5.94 2.98
CA ASN A 121 8.36 4.73 2.18
C ASN A 121 9.25 3.53 2.59
N LEU A 122 10.40 3.78 3.22
CA LEU A 122 11.32 2.74 3.67
C LEU A 122 11.41 2.71 5.20
N PHE A 123 11.85 3.80 5.82
CA PHE A 123 12.06 3.79 7.28
C PHE A 123 10.73 3.70 8.03
N GLY A 124 9.63 4.23 7.50
CA GLY A 124 8.29 4.01 8.06
C GLY A 124 7.94 2.52 8.10
N ALA A 125 8.19 1.78 7.01
CA ALA A 125 7.97 0.34 6.99
C ALA A 125 8.91 -0.40 7.96
N VAL A 126 10.17 0.03 8.10
CA VAL A 126 11.11 -0.52 9.10
C VAL A 126 10.58 -0.31 10.52
N ARG A 127 10.08 0.90 10.85
CA ARG A 127 9.49 1.19 12.18
C ARG A 127 8.24 0.35 12.45
N VAL A 128 7.37 0.16 11.44
CA VAL A 128 6.20 -0.73 11.57
C VAL A 128 6.64 -2.15 11.89
N VAL A 129 7.66 -2.68 11.19
CA VAL A 129 8.22 -4.00 11.49
C VAL A 129 8.78 -4.04 12.90
N HIS A 130 9.57 -3.06 13.33
CA HIS A 130 10.11 -2.98 14.69
C HIS A 130 9.02 -3.03 15.76
N ALA A 131 7.89 -2.36 15.54
CA ALA A 131 6.80 -2.33 16.52
C ALA A 131 6.06 -3.67 16.66
N PHE A 132 5.89 -4.44 15.57
CA PHE A 132 4.98 -5.58 15.54
C PHE A 132 5.63 -6.96 15.32
N LEU A 133 6.91 -7.02 14.92
CA LEU A 133 7.54 -8.27 14.48
C LEU A 133 7.57 -9.35 15.57
N ASP A 134 7.86 -8.98 16.82
CA ASP A 134 7.95 -9.95 17.92
C ASP A 134 6.59 -10.61 18.19
N ILE A 135 5.48 -9.88 17.98
CA ILE A 135 4.12 -10.41 18.11
C ILE A 135 3.86 -11.44 17.01
N LEU A 136 4.24 -11.14 15.77
CA LEU A 136 4.13 -12.09 14.65
C LEU A 136 4.99 -13.33 14.89
N LYS A 137 6.22 -13.16 15.36
CA LYS A 137 7.14 -14.28 15.68
C LYS A 137 6.55 -15.19 16.76
N ALA A 138 5.91 -14.63 17.79
CA ALA A 138 5.31 -15.39 18.86
C ALA A 138 4.15 -16.31 18.40
N ASN A 139 3.46 -15.95 17.32
CA ASN A 139 2.34 -16.74 16.79
C ASN A 139 2.77 -17.95 15.95
N HIS A 140 3.97 -17.95 15.39
CA HIS A 140 4.45 -18.97 14.45
C HIS A 140 3.49 -19.28 13.28
N ASP A 141 2.65 -18.30 12.90
CA ASP A 141 1.75 -18.33 11.75
C ASP A 141 1.37 -16.90 11.39
N GLY A 142 2.26 -16.24 10.68
CA GLY A 142 2.13 -14.82 10.37
C GLY A 142 2.22 -14.50 8.87
N ARG A 143 1.64 -13.35 8.50
CA ARG A 143 1.83 -12.75 7.17
C ARG A 143 2.30 -11.30 7.34
N LEU A 144 3.43 -10.98 6.74
CA LEU A 144 3.98 -9.63 6.67
C LEU A 144 3.95 -9.20 5.21
N LEU A 145 3.08 -8.25 4.89
CA LEU A 145 2.87 -7.80 3.52
C LEU A 145 3.22 -6.32 3.37
N PHE A 146 3.95 -6.01 2.32
CA PHE A 146 4.33 -4.64 1.99
C PHE A 146 3.66 -4.17 0.71
N THR A 147 3.35 -2.88 0.64
CA THR A 147 2.89 -2.23 -0.59
C THR A 147 4.02 -1.42 -1.21
N SER A 148 4.56 -1.90 -2.33
CA SER A 148 5.50 -1.12 -3.12
C SER A 148 4.77 -0.44 -4.30
N SER A 149 5.27 -0.52 -5.51
CA SER A 149 4.66 0.03 -6.72
C SER A 149 5.35 -0.54 -7.95
N VAL A 150 4.64 -0.64 -9.06
CA VAL A 150 5.25 -0.88 -10.38
C VAL A 150 6.35 0.14 -10.73
N ALA A 151 6.29 1.32 -10.12
CA ALA A 151 7.33 2.35 -10.23
C ALA A 151 8.71 1.89 -9.71
N ALA A 152 8.77 0.85 -8.89
CA ALA A 152 10.02 0.23 -8.46
C ALA A 152 10.78 -0.39 -9.66
N TYR A 153 10.06 -1.01 -10.60
CA TYR A 153 10.64 -1.68 -11.77
C TYR A 153 10.69 -0.81 -13.02
N LYS A 154 9.61 -0.08 -13.29
CA LYS A 154 9.52 0.81 -14.47
C LYS A 154 9.79 2.24 -14.06
N ALA A 155 11.06 2.52 -13.77
CA ALA A 155 11.50 3.85 -13.40
C ALA A 155 11.43 4.80 -14.59
N GLY A 156 10.83 5.97 -14.39
CA GLY A 156 10.85 7.07 -15.34
C GLY A 156 11.79 8.19 -14.87
N SER A 157 12.04 9.16 -15.73
CA SER A 157 12.86 10.34 -15.40
C SER A 157 12.22 11.24 -14.33
N LYS A 158 10.90 11.08 -14.11
CA LYS A 158 10.16 11.83 -13.08
C LYS A 158 10.17 11.04 -11.77
N LYS A 159 10.34 11.72 -10.63
CA LYS A 159 10.29 11.16 -9.27
C LYS A 159 11.31 10.04 -8.98
N PRO A 160 12.61 10.18 -9.31
CA PRO A 160 13.60 9.13 -9.08
C PRO A 160 13.70 8.73 -7.59
N HIS A 161 13.52 9.66 -6.65
CA HIS A 161 13.46 9.43 -5.21
C HIS A 161 12.32 8.50 -4.80
N TYR A 162 11.14 8.61 -5.42
CA TYR A 162 10.02 7.69 -5.18
C TYR A 162 10.32 6.30 -5.73
N HIS A 163 10.78 6.21 -6.98
CA HIS A 163 11.09 4.93 -7.63
C HIS A 163 12.13 4.14 -6.83
N SER A 164 13.22 4.81 -6.44
CA SER A 164 14.29 4.19 -5.65
C SER A 164 13.83 3.80 -4.25
N SER A 165 13.01 4.60 -3.57
CA SER A 165 12.47 4.24 -2.25
C SER A 165 11.59 3.00 -2.29
N LYS A 166 10.77 2.84 -3.35
CA LYS A 166 9.91 1.66 -3.54
C LYS A 166 10.72 0.41 -3.94
N MET A 167 11.83 0.56 -4.67
CA MET A 167 12.76 -0.55 -4.92
C MET A 167 13.52 -0.95 -3.64
N ALA A 168 13.94 0.02 -2.83
CA ALA A 168 14.58 -0.25 -1.54
C ALA A 168 13.65 -1.03 -0.59
N LEU A 169 12.35 -0.72 -0.57
CA LEU A 169 11.35 -1.47 0.20
C LEU A 169 11.24 -2.93 -0.27
N ILE A 170 11.33 -3.21 -1.57
CA ILE A 170 11.34 -4.59 -2.09
C ILE A 170 12.56 -5.36 -1.56
N SER A 171 13.74 -4.73 -1.58
CA SER A 171 14.97 -5.35 -1.05
C SER A 171 14.85 -5.63 0.46
N PHE A 172 14.31 -4.68 1.22
CA PHE A 172 14.05 -4.84 2.65
C PHE A 172 13.09 -6.02 2.91
N ALA A 173 11.96 -6.09 2.19
CA ALA A 173 11.00 -7.19 2.33
C ALA A 173 11.63 -8.57 2.07
N LYS A 174 12.54 -8.69 1.09
CA LYS A 174 13.27 -9.94 0.82
C LYS A 174 14.19 -10.33 1.95
N SER A 175 14.84 -9.36 2.61
CA SER A 175 15.66 -9.63 3.81
C SER A 175 14.78 -10.09 4.95
N MET A 176 13.62 -9.48 5.15
CA MET A 176 12.64 -9.90 6.16
C MET A 176 12.09 -11.30 5.88
N ALA A 177 11.93 -11.71 4.62
CA ALA A 177 11.50 -13.07 4.29
C ALA A 177 12.50 -14.13 4.78
N GLN A 178 13.80 -13.85 4.70
CA GLN A 178 14.83 -14.74 5.23
C GLN A 178 14.83 -14.78 6.75
N GLU A 179 14.69 -13.63 7.41
CA GLU A 179 14.65 -13.54 8.87
C GLU A 179 13.40 -14.21 9.45
N CYS A 180 12.25 -14.04 8.79
CA CYS A 180 10.95 -14.47 9.30
C CYS A 180 10.61 -15.93 8.98
N GLY A 181 11.26 -16.54 7.98
CA GLY A 181 11.01 -17.92 7.56
C GLY A 181 11.07 -18.96 8.69
N PRO A 182 12.08 -18.95 9.60
CA PRO A 182 12.14 -19.88 10.74
C PRO A 182 10.96 -19.78 11.72
N TYR A 183 10.20 -18.68 11.66
CA TYR A 183 9.01 -18.46 12.50
C TYR A 183 7.69 -18.74 11.75
N ASN A 184 7.75 -19.39 10.59
CA ASN A 184 6.59 -19.65 9.73
C ASN A 184 5.80 -18.37 9.35
N ILE A 185 6.54 -17.30 9.08
CA ILE A 185 5.95 -16.02 8.63
C ILE A 185 6.27 -15.83 7.15
N ASN A 186 5.24 -15.75 6.31
CA ASN A 186 5.40 -15.39 4.92
C ASN A 186 5.53 -13.89 4.77
N VAL A 187 6.54 -13.45 4.02
CA VAL A 187 6.80 -12.03 3.74
C VAL A 187 6.77 -11.79 2.24
N ASN A 188 5.83 -10.97 1.78
CA ASN A 188 5.67 -10.69 0.35
C ASN A 188 5.38 -9.20 0.10
N VAL A 189 5.52 -8.80 -1.16
CA VAL A 189 5.26 -7.44 -1.63
C VAL A 189 4.17 -7.47 -2.69
N VAL A 190 3.23 -6.54 -2.60
CA VAL A 190 2.28 -6.25 -3.69
C VAL A 190 2.71 -4.94 -4.36
N ASN A 191 2.78 -4.95 -5.69
CA ASN A 191 3.06 -3.79 -6.53
C ASN A 191 1.81 -3.38 -7.30
N PRO A 192 1.04 -2.40 -6.82
CA PRO A 192 -0.05 -1.84 -7.59
C PRO A 192 0.45 -1.04 -8.81
N GLY A 193 -0.35 -1.07 -9.88
CA GLY A 193 -0.17 -0.22 -11.07
C GLY A 193 -0.96 1.09 -10.98
N PHE A 194 -1.82 1.34 -11.98
CA PHE A 194 -2.70 2.50 -12.04
C PHE A 194 -3.99 2.20 -11.30
N VAL A 195 -4.07 2.54 -10.01
CA VAL A 195 -5.24 2.26 -9.15
C VAL A 195 -6.06 3.52 -8.96
N TYR A 196 -7.36 3.47 -9.25
CA TYR A 196 -8.26 4.60 -9.04
C TYR A 196 -8.47 4.84 -7.54
N THR A 197 -7.88 5.93 -7.05
CA THR A 197 -7.93 6.37 -5.64
C THR A 197 -8.11 7.88 -5.57
N ASN A 198 -8.18 8.42 -4.37
CA ASN A 198 -8.27 9.87 -4.14
C ASN A 198 -7.14 10.68 -4.81
N ILE A 199 -5.97 10.08 -5.06
CA ILE A 199 -4.85 10.71 -5.79
C ILE A 199 -5.27 11.12 -7.19
N TYR A 200 -6.16 10.37 -7.83
CA TYR A 200 -6.65 10.60 -9.18
C TYR A 200 -8.03 11.25 -9.24
N LYS A 201 -8.64 11.60 -8.09
CA LYS A 201 -9.99 12.19 -8.03
C LYS A 201 -10.18 13.40 -8.95
N ASN A 202 -9.14 14.21 -9.12
CA ASN A 202 -9.16 15.41 -9.96
C ASN A 202 -8.42 15.23 -11.30
N LEU A 203 -8.12 14.00 -11.71
CA LEU A 203 -7.35 13.74 -12.93
C LEU A 203 -8.02 14.32 -14.17
N ILE A 204 -9.34 14.26 -14.27
CA ILE A 204 -10.09 14.81 -15.41
C ILE A 204 -9.77 16.28 -15.64
N ASN A 205 -9.72 17.10 -14.58
CA ASN A 205 -9.43 18.53 -14.69
C ASN A 205 -7.99 18.80 -15.17
N VAL A 206 -7.08 17.89 -14.90
CA VAL A 206 -5.68 18.00 -15.32
C VAL A 206 -5.51 17.61 -16.78
N VAL A 207 -6.12 16.51 -17.21
CA VAL A 207 -5.95 15.97 -18.57
C VAL A 207 -6.77 16.70 -19.64
N GLN A 208 -7.75 17.54 -19.26
CA GLN A 208 -8.45 18.43 -20.19
C GLN A 208 -7.55 19.54 -20.76
N ASN A 209 -6.38 19.80 -20.17
CA ASN A 209 -5.39 20.65 -20.78
C ASN A 209 -4.90 20.03 -22.10
N PRO A 210 -4.98 20.75 -23.26
CA PRO A 210 -4.58 20.22 -24.57
C PRO A 210 -3.14 19.66 -24.62
N ALA A 211 -2.28 20.08 -23.71
CA ALA A 211 -0.91 19.57 -23.60
C ALA A 211 -0.81 18.07 -23.29
N TRP A 212 -1.89 17.44 -22.78
CA TRP A 212 -1.98 16.00 -22.54
C TRP A 212 -2.32 15.20 -23.81
N GLY A 213 -2.71 15.89 -24.89
CA GLY A 213 -2.98 15.28 -26.19
C GLY A 213 -4.42 14.83 -26.39
N PRO A 214 -4.76 14.42 -27.63
CA PRO A 214 -6.15 14.17 -28.05
C PRO A 214 -6.78 12.92 -27.44
N ALA A 215 -5.99 12.02 -26.86
CA ALA A 215 -6.50 10.76 -26.29
C ALA A 215 -7.48 10.97 -25.13
N TYR A 216 -7.41 12.09 -24.45
CA TYR A 216 -8.25 12.41 -23.27
C TYR A 216 -9.48 13.27 -23.59
N LYS A 217 -9.63 13.74 -24.84
CA LYS A 217 -10.68 14.71 -25.24
C LYS A 217 -12.11 14.25 -24.95
N ASP A 218 -12.36 12.94 -25.02
CA ASP A 218 -13.66 12.34 -24.86
C ASP A 218 -13.93 11.84 -23.43
N CYS A 219 -12.94 11.95 -22.52
CA CYS A 219 -13.09 11.54 -21.13
C CYS A 219 -14.02 12.50 -20.39
N LYS A 220 -14.97 11.95 -19.63
CA LYS A 220 -15.92 12.70 -18.80
C LYS A 220 -15.62 12.56 -17.31
N THR A 221 -14.92 11.51 -16.93
CA THR A 221 -14.58 11.20 -15.53
C THR A 221 -13.08 10.97 -15.34
N SER A 222 -12.61 11.12 -14.11
CA SER A 222 -11.22 10.82 -13.76
C SER A 222 -10.89 9.34 -13.91
N GLU A 223 -11.86 8.45 -13.76
CA GLU A 223 -11.71 7.02 -13.97
C GLU A 223 -11.47 6.69 -15.45
N GLU A 224 -12.28 7.27 -16.35
CA GLU A 224 -12.07 7.16 -17.79
C GLU A 224 -10.69 7.68 -18.20
N ALA A 225 -10.28 8.83 -17.65
CA ALA A 225 -8.97 9.41 -17.89
C ALA A 225 -7.84 8.50 -17.39
N LEU A 226 -8.01 7.83 -16.24
CA LEU A 226 -7.01 6.89 -15.73
C LEU A 226 -6.93 5.62 -16.59
N ASN A 227 -8.06 5.14 -17.12
CA ASN A 227 -8.07 4.03 -18.09
C ASN A 227 -7.34 4.39 -19.38
N VAL A 228 -7.52 5.62 -19.90
CA VAL A 228 -6.76 6.13 -21.05
C VAL A 228 -5.27 6.19 -20.71
N MET A 229 -4.91 6.66 -19.53
CA MET A 229 -3.53 6.72 -19.06
C MET A 229 -2.91 5.32 -18.99
N ALA A 230 -3.58 4.35 -18.39
CA ALA A 230 -3.11 2.97 -18.29
C ALA A 230 -2.84 2.37 -19.69
N ARG A 231 -3.77 2.55 -20.63
CA ARG A 231 -3.59 2.12 -22.03
C ARG A 231 -2.39 2.77 -22.71
N SER A 232 -2.30 4.09 -22.61
CA SER A 232 -1.23 4.87 -23.25
C SER A 232 0.15 4.55 -22.69
N GLN A 233 0.21 4.09 -21.46
CA GLN A 233 1.44 3.66 -20.80
C GLN A 233 1.79 2.18 -21.05
N GLY A 234 0.91 1.42 -21.72
CA GLY A 234 1.17 0.05 -22.13
C GLY A 234 0.62 -1.04 -21.20
N ALA A 235 -0.38 -0.75 -20.37
CA ALA A 235 -1.07 -1.79 -19.61
C ALA A 235 -1.79 -2.76 -20.58
N LEU A 236 -1.43 -4.06 -20.55
CA LEU A 236 -1.92 -5.07 -21.52
C LEU A 236 -3.43 -5.26 -21.46
N LEU A 237 -4.03 -5.24 -20.25
CA LEU A 237 -5.48 -5.33 -20.08
C LEU A 237 -6.21 -4.01 -20.38
N GLN A 238 -5.47 -2.96 -20.78
CA GLN A 238 -5.96 -1.68 -21.26
C GLN A 238 -6.88 -0.92 -20.28
N ARG A 239 -6.74 -1.18 -18.99
CA ARG A 239 -7.53 -0.56 -17.91
C ARG A 239 -6.68 -0.30 -16.67
N ALA A 240 -7.11 0.66 -15.90
CA ALA A 240 -6.66 0.87 -14.53
C ALA A 240 -7.26 -0.21 -13.60
N GLN A 241 -6.64 -0.38 -12.44
CA GLN A 241 -7.13 -1.26 -11.38
C GLN A 241 -8.10 -0.51 -10.47
N THR A 242 -9.03 -1.25 -9.89
CA THR A 242 -9.81 -0.79 -8.72
C THR A 242 -9.03 -1.07 -7.43
N VAL A 243 -9.50 -0.49 -6.34
CA VAL A 243 -8.98 -0.80 -5.00
C VAL A 243 -9.22 -2.26 -4.65
N GLU A 244 -10.35 -2.80 -5.07
CA GLU A 244 -10.75 -4.21 -4.85
C GLU A 244 -9.82 -5.18 -5.58
N ASP A 245 -9.39 -4.87 -6.81
CA ASP A 245 -8.43 -5.70 -7.55
C ASP A 245 -7.12 -5.87 -6.77
N VAL A 246 -6.65 -4.80 -6.14
CA VAL A 246 -5.44 -4.83 -5.31
C VAL A 246 -5.69 -5.58 -4.00
N ALA A 247 -6.82 -5.32 -3.33
CA ALA A 247 -7.18 -5.98 -2.06
C ALA A 247 -7.27 -7.51 -2.21
N GLN A 248 -7.74 -8.03 -3.36
CA GLN A 248 -7.80 -9.47 -3.61
C GLN A 248 -6.42 -10.13 -3.58
N ALA A 249 -5.36 -9.46 -4.03
CA ALA A 249 -4.00 -10.00 -3.92
C ALA A 249 -3.55 -10.11 -2.46
N PHE A 250 -3.92 -9.15 -1.60
CA PHE A 250 -3.64 -9.21 -0.17
C PHE A 250 -4.41 -10.34 0.51
N LEU A 251 -5.70 -10.51 0.21
CA LEU A 251 -6.48 -11.63 0.75
C LEU A 251 -5.87 -12.97 0.37
N TRP A 252 -5.49 -13.15 -0.90
CA TRP A 252 -4.82 -14.37 -1.34
C TRP A 252 -3.52 -14.61 -0.59
N LEU A 253 -2.66 -13.61 -0.47
CA LEU A 253 -1.38 -13.73 0.25
C LEU A 253 -1.56 -13.95 1.76
N CYS A 254 -2.68 -13.54 2.34
CA CYS A 254 -3.04 -13.85 3.73
C CYS A 254 -3.58 -15.28 3.92
N SER A 255 -4.08 -15.91 2.85
CA SER A 255 -4.73 -17.23 2.92
C SER A 255 -3.74 -18.39 2.90
N ASP A 256 -4.23 -19.58 3.26
CA ASP A 256 -3.48 -20.83 3.16
C ASP A 256 -3.11 -21.20 1.73
N GLY A 257 -3.84 -20.67 0.73
CA GLY A 257 -3.52 -20.84 -0.68
C GLY A 257 -2.16 -20.23 -1.08
N ALA A 258 -1.61 -19.34 -0.24
CA ALA A 258 -0.29 -18.74 -0.43
C ALA A 258 0.75 -19.17 0.62
N ARG A 259 0.51 -20.23 1.41
CA ARG A 259 1.39 -20.66 2.51
C ARG A 259 2.83 -20.95 2.09
N GLU A 260 3.05 -21.37 0.83
CA GLU A 260 4.37 -21.65 0.26
C GLU A 260 4.96 -20.45 -0.52
N ILE A 261 4.31 -19.29 -0.45
CA ILE A 261 4.71 -18.06 -1.15
C ILE A 261 5.37 -17.10 -0.15
N THR A 262 6.69 -16.92 -0.25
CA THR A 262 7.44 -15.95 0.55
C THR A 262 8.58 -15.34 -0.26
N GLY A 263 9.00 -14.12 0.06
CA GLY A 263 10.04 -13.37 -0.65
C GLY A 263 9.62 -12.90 -2.05
N GLN A 264 8.34 -13.01 -2.41
CA GLN A 264 7.86 -12.71 -3.75
C GLN A 264 7.33 -11.28 -3.88
N VAL A 265 7.29 -10.81 -5.13
CA VAL A 265 6.71 -9.53 -5.53
C VAL A 265 5.61 -9.81 -6.52
N ILE A 266 4.38 -9.49 -6.14
CA ILE A 266 3.19 -9.73 -6.96
C ILE A 266 2.76 -8.40 -7.60
N ASN A 267 2.83 -8.32 -8.92
CA ASN A 267 2.34 -7.16 -9.66
C ASN A 267 0.82 -7.26 -9.87
N VAL A 268 0.09 -6.23 -9.44
CA VAL A 268 -1.34 -6.05 -9.72
C VAL A 268 -1.46 -4.79 -10.57
N ASP A 269 -1.23 -4.93 -11.87
CA ASP A 269 -0.90 -3.79 -12.72
C ASP A 269 -1.48 -3.87 -14.14
N SER A 270 -2.40 -4.78 -14.40
CA SER A 270 -2.96 -5.04 -15.75
C SER A 270 -1.90 -5.39 -16.80
N GLY A 271 -0.76 -5.99 -16.39
CA GLY A 271 0.35 -6.33 -17.28
C GLY A 271 1.17 -5.12 -17.72
N TYR A 272 1.30 -4.11 -16.86
CA TYR A 272 2.11 -2.92 -17.15
C TYR A 272 3.62 -3.21 -17.06
N ILE A 273 4.02 -4.13 -16.17
CA ILE A 273 5.38 -4.63 -16.04
C ILE A 273 5.44 -6.05 -16.65
N VAL A 274 6.04 -6.15 -17.82
CA VAL A 274 6.27 -7.43 -18.51
C VAL A 274 7.73 -7.48 -18.94
#